data_aa865fa4ab9c4ba609dbfedbfa9d15e9
#
_entry.id   aa865fa4ab9c4ba609dbfedbfa9d15e9
#
_cell.length_a   1.000
_cell.length_b   1.000
_cell.length_c   1.000
_cell.angle_alpha   90.00
_cell.angle_beta   90.00
_cell.angle_gamma   90.00
#
_symmetry.space_group_name_H-M   'P 1'
#
loop_
_entity.id
_entity.type
_entity.pdbx_description
1 polymer ?
#
loop_
_entity_poly.entity_id
_entity_poly.type
_entity_poly.pdbx_seq_one_letter_code
_entity_poly.pdbx_strand_id
1 'polypeptide(L)'
;MLVSCACMIVAREMLRWPETPILQLGKAALSMNIAMAELQDQLAQQNHPLTAEQIAAVESHAERSEALLRTLGVTDEVWLEAVRCHHHRKPGPLAKKSLAQQMARLLQRADIFGARMAPRAARLPMPVTAAMQASYYDEEHQVDEAGAALVKTLGVYPPGAFVRLASQEVGVVVRRGTTATT
;
A
#
# COMPACT_ATOMS: atom_id res chain seq x y z
N MET A 1 8.29 -4.56 -0.78
CA MET A 1 9.16 -3.91 0.25
C MET A 1 8.69 -2.50 0.61
N LEU A 2 8.49 -1.57 -0.32
CA LEU A 2 8.01 -0.21 -0.02
C LEU A 2 6.71 -0.20 0.80
N VAL A 3 5.70 -0.95 0.38
CA VAL A 3 4.39 -1.04 1.06
C VAL A 3 4.55 -1.52 2.51
N SER A 4 5.37 -2.56 2.75
CA SER A 4 5.61 -3.09 4.10
C SER A 4 6.24 -2.04 5.01
N CYS A 5 7.31 -1.38 4.55
CA CYS A 5 7.97 -0.32 5.33
C CYS A 5 7.00 0.83 5.64
N ALA A 6 6.25 1.30 4.64
CA ALA A 6 5.28 2.38 4.83
C ALA A 6 4.20 2.01 5.86
N CYS A 7 3.61 0.81 5.74
CA CYS A 7 2.60 0.32 6.69
C CYS A 7 3.15 0.21 8.12
N MET A 8 4.34 -0.37 8.29
CA MET A 8 4.94 -0.54 9.63
C MET A 8 5.28 0.80 10.28
N ILE A 9 5.77 1.78 9.51
CA ILE A 9 6.03 3.13 10.02
C ILE A 9 4.72 3.80 10.45
N VAL A 10 3.66 3.74 9.64
CA VAL A 10 2.34 4.27 9.99
C VAL A 10 1.80 3.62 11.27
N ALA A 11 1.86 2.29 11.36
CA ALA A 11 1.38 1.56 12.53
C ALA A 11 2.15 1.95 13.80
N ARG A 12 3.47 2.13 13.70
CA ARG A 12 4.33 2.49 14.83
C ARG A 12 4.19 3.96 15.22
N GLU A 13 4.35 4.87 14.29
CA GLU A 13 4.46 6.31 14.60
C GLU A 13 3.11 6.99 14.77
N MET A 14 2.11 6.61 13.98
CA MET A 14 0.82 7.29 13.96
C MET A 14 -0.25 6.55 14.77
N LEU A 15 -0.36 5.23 14.58
CA LEU A 15 -1.39 4.43 15.24
C LEU A 15 -0.95 3.89 16.60
N ARG A 16 0.35 3.96 16.91
CA ARG A 16 0.93 3.51 18.19
C ARG A 16 0.62 2.04 18.51
N TRP A 17 0.59 1.20 17.49
CA TRP A 17 0.35 -0.22 17.69
C TRP A 17 1.51 -0.90 18.42
N PRO A 18 1.23 -1.97 19.22
CA PRO A 18 2.25 -2.84 19.78
C PRO A 18 3.08 -3.54 18.69
N GLU A 19 4.25 -4.08 19.07
CA GLU A 19 5.19 -4.68 18.11
C GLU A 19 4.58 -5.89 17.38
N THR A 20 3.81 -6.74 18.06
CA THR A 20 3.20 -7.92 17.43
C THR A 20 2.28 -7.57 16.25
N PRO A 21 1.28 -6.69 16.37
CA PRO A 21 0.50 -6.21 15.22
C PRO A 21 1.34 -5.55 14.14
N ILE A 22 2.39 -4.81 14.46
CA ILE A 22 3.28 -4.19 13.47
C ILE A 22 3.98 -5.27 12.63
N LEU A 23 4.49 -6.32 13.27
CA LEU A 23 5.13 -7.44 12.57
C LEU A 23 4.13 -8.24 11.71
N GLN A 24 2.91 -8.47 12.21
CA GLN A 24 1.84 -9.10 11.44
C GLN A 24 1.50 -8.29 10.19
N LEU A 25 1.35 -6.98 10.31
CA LEU A 25 1.12 -6.06 9.20
C LEU A 25 2.27 -6.08 8.19
N GLY A 26 3.53 -6.07 8.66
CA GLY A 26 4.71 -6.16 7.83
C GLY A 26 4.76 -7.45 7.00
N LYS A 27 4.45 -8.60 7.64
CA LYS A 27 4.35 -9.91 6.96
C LYS A 27 3.21 -9.93 5.93
N ALA A 28 2.03 -9.43 6.29
CA ALA A 28 0.90 -9.32 5.38
C ALA A 28 1.25 -8.48 4.15
N ALA A 29 1.91 -7.32 4.34
CA ALA A 29 2.33 -6.44 3.26
C ALA A 29 3.37 -7.06 2.31
N LEU A 30 4.24 -7.94 2.81
CA LEU A 30 5.23 -8.65 1.98
C LEU A 30 4.60 -9.80 1.19
N SER A 31 3.53 -10.40 1.70
CA SER A 31 2.94 -11.62 1.16
C SER A 31 1.59 -11.43 0.48
N MET A 32 0.97 -10.25 0.54
CA MET A 32 -0.36 -10.02 -0.01
C MET A 32 -0.51 -10.35 -1.50
N ASN A 33 0.59 -10.28 -2.26
CA ASN A 33 0.63 -10.54 -3.70
C ASN A 33 1.36 -11.84 -4.08
N ILE A 34 1.63 -12.73 -3.11
CA ILE A 34 2.46 -13.92 -3.34
C ILE A 34 1.92 -14.83 -4.45
N ALA A 35 0.59 -14.94 -4.58
CA ALA A 35 -0.05 -15.77 -5.61
C ALA A 35 -0.03 -15.14 -7.02
N MET A 36 0.44 -13.90 -7.16
CA MET A 36 0.57 -13.24 -8.46
C MET A 36 1.98 -12.66 -8.70
N ALA A 37 3.00 -13.10 -7.95
CA ALA A 37 4.35 -12.54 -8.06
C ALA A 37 4.91 -12.64 -9.49
N GLU A 38 4.84 -13.81 -10.12
CA GLU A 38 5.27 -14.02 -11.51
C GLU A 38 4.44 -13.18 -12.51
N LEU A 39 3.13 -13.09 -12.29
CA LEU A 39 2.26 -12.25 -13.11
C LEU A 39 2.60 -10.77 -12.96
N GLN A 40 2.96 -10.30 -11.78
CA GLN A 40 3.40 -8.90 -11.58
C GLN A 40 4.63 -8.57 -12.42
N ASP A 41 5.60 -9.47 -12.51
CA ASP A 41 6.80 -9.28 -13.33
C ASP A 41 6.46 -9.23 -14.83
N GLN A 42 5.55 -10.10 -15.28
CA GLN A 42 5.03 -10.08 -16.66
C GLN A 42 4.31 -8.75 -16.94
N LEU A 43 3.37 -8.34 -16.08
CA LEU A 43 2.59 -7.13 -16.25
C LEU A 43 3.44 -5.84 -16.16
N ALA A 44 4.59 -5.88 -15.46
CA ALA A 44 5.51 -4.75 -15.42
C ALA A 44 6.16 -4.48 -16.78
N GLN A 45 6.37 -5.53 -17.58
CA GLN A 45 7.02 -5.47 -18.90
C GLN A 45 6.03 -5.46 -20.07
N GLN A 46 4.76 -5.75 -19.81
CA GLN A 46 3.71 -5.85 -20.84
C GLN A 46 3.29 -4.45 -21.33
N ASN A 47 3.22 -4.28 -22.65
CA ASN A 47 2.82 -3.03 -23.30
C ASN A 47 1.45 -3.10 -24.00
N HIS A 48 0.74 -4.23 -23.89
CA HIS A 48 -0.61 -4.44 -24.40
C HIS A 48 -1.63 -4.58 -23.26
N PRO A 49 -2.94 -4.42 -23.49
CA PRO A 49 -3.97 -4.64 -22.48
C PRO A 49 -3.91 -6.02 -21.84
N LEU A 50 -4.42 -6.15 -20.61
CA LEU A 50 -4.52 -7.42 -19.91
C LEU A 50 -5.45 -8.38 -20.66
N THR A 51 -5.10 -9.66 -20.70
CA THR A 51 -6.02 -10.70 -21.16
C THR A 51 -7.11 -10.98 -20.10
N ALA A 52 -8.18 -11.67 -20.48
CA ALA A 52 -9.25 -12.05 -19.56
C ALA A 52 -8.71 -12.92 -18.40
N GLU A 53 -7.77 -13.85 -18.69
CA GLU A 53 -7.13 -14.69 -17.69
C GLU A 53 -6.28 -13.85 -16.71
N GLN A 54 -5.55 -12.86 -17.23
CA GLN A 54 -4.76 -11.95 -16.39
C GLN A 54 -5.66 -11.10 -15.48
N ILE A 55 -6.79 -10.61 -16.00
CA ILE A 55 -7.77 -9.88 -15.22
C ILE A 55 -8.31 -10.77 -14.09
N ALA A 56 -8.77 -11.98 -14.39
CA ALA A 56 -9.27 -12.91 -13.39
C ALA A 56 -8.21 -13.26 -12.34
N ALA A 57 -6.95 -13.42 -12.75
CA ALA A 57 -5.84 -13.69 -11.84
C ALA A 57 -5.53 -12.49 -10.92
N VAL A 58 -5.64 -11.26 -11.44
CA VAL A 58 -5.50 -10.04 -10.64
C VAL A 58 -6.67 -9.87 -9.68
N GLU A 59 -7.90 -10.13 -10.10
CA GLU A 59 -9.08 -9.98 -9.25
C GLU A 59 -9.12 -10.99 -8.10
N SER A 60 -8.63 -12.22 -8.33
CA SER A 60 -8.64 -13.29 -7.33
C SER A 60 -7.35 -13.44 -6.51
N HIS A 61 -6.35 -12.57 -6.71
CA HIS A 61 -5.04 -12.81 -6.09
C HIS A 61 -5.05 -12.74 -4.56
N ALA A 62 -5.91 -11.93 -3.96
CA ALA A 62 -5.98 -11.77 -2.51
C ALA A 62 -6.39 -13.08 -1.82
N GLU A 63 -7.46 -13.71 -2.30
CA GLU A 63 -7.94 -15.01 -1.82
C GLU A 63 -6.94 -16.13 -2.12
N ARG A 64 -6.35 -16.12 -3.32
CA ARG A 64 -5.32 -17.10 -3.70
C ARG A 64 -4.05 -16.94 -2.87
N SER A 65 -3.65 -15.71 -2.53
CA SER A 65 -2.50 -15.46 -1.66
C SER A 65 -2.75 -15.97 -0.24
N GLU A 66 -3.93 -15.74 0.31
CA GLU A 66 -4.32 -16.29 1.61
C GLU A 66 -4.30 -17.82 1.59
N ALA A 67 -4.92 -18.45 0.59
CA ALA A 67 -4.93 -19.91 0.45
C ALA A 67 -3.51 -20.48 0.32
N LEU A 68 -2.65 -19.85 -0.48
CA LEU A 68 -1.25 -20.27 -0.63
C LEU A 68 -0.47 -20.13 0.69
N LEU A 69 -0.66 -19.05 1.44
CA LEU A 69 -0.02 -18.87 2.74
C LEU A 69 -0.43 -19.97 3.74
N ARG A 70 -1.70 -20.39 3.73
CA ARG A 70 -2.15 -21.53 4.54
C ARG A 70 -1.44 -22.84 4.15
N THR A 71 -1.28 -23.12 2.87
CA THR A 71 -0.55 -24.32 2.43
C THR A 71 0.93 -24.26 2.80
N LEU A 72 1.50 -23.06 2.94
CA LEU A 72 2.87 -22.85 3.41
C LEU A 72 3.00 -22.88 4.95
N GLY A 73 1.93 -23.20 5.66
CA GLY A 73 1.94 -23.39 7.12
C GLY A 73 1.70 -22.10 7.93
N VAL A 74 1.24 -21.01 7.31
CA VAL A 74 0.84 -19.81 8.05
C VAL A 74 -0.48 -20.08 8.76
N THR A 75 -0.50 -19.88 10.09
CA THR A 75 -1.67 -20.10 10.97
C THR A 75 -2.15 -18.82 11.65
N ASP A 76 -1.50 -17.69 11.41
CA ASP A 76 -1.87 -16.39 11.99
C ASP A 76 -3.09 -15.83 11.26
N GLU A 77 -4.28 -15.98 11.87
CA GLU A 77 -5.55 -15.58 11.26
C GLU A 77 -5.64 -14.06 11.01
N VAL A 78 -5.00 -13.23 11.84
CA VAL A 78 -4.99 -11.77 11.64
C VAL A 78 -4.21 -11.41 10.38
N TRP A 79 -3.05 -12.02 10.18
CA TRP A 79 -2.26 -11.86 8.96
C TRP A 79 -3.01 -12.37 7.74
N LEU A 80 -3.56 -13.58 7.79
CA LEU A 80 -4.29 -14.21 6.69
C LEU A 80 -5.53 -13.40 6.28
N GLU A 81 -6.34 -12.95 7.25
CA GLU A 81 -7.50 -12.10 6.97
C GLU A 81 -7.07 -10.75 6.38
N ALA A 82 -5.99 -10.14 6.86
CA ALA A 82 -5.48 -8.90 6.30
C ALA A 82 -5.08 -9.05 4.83
N VAL A 83 -4.42 -10.16 4.46
CA VAL A 83 -4.08 -10.51 3.07
C VAL A 83 -5.33 -10.70 2.25
N ARG A 84 -6.28 -11.52 2.70
CA ARG A 84 -7.52 -11.81 1.96
C ARG A 84 -8.35 -10.55 1.70
N CYS A 85 -8.38 -9.62 2.66
CA CYS A 85 -9.30 -8.50 2.65
C CYS A 85 -8.70 -7.17 2.13
N HIS A 86 -7.43 -7.14 1.67
CA HIS A 86 -6.78 -5.87 1.33
C HIS A 86 -7.37 -5.13 0.12
N HIS A 87 -8.24 -5.76 -0.66
CA HIS A 87 -9.03 -5.11 -1.71
C HIS A 87 -10.48 -4.86 -1.33
N HIS A 88 -10.91 -5.29 -0.12
CA HIS A 88 -12.29 -5.08 0.28
C HIS A 88 -12.55 -3.59 0.56
N ARG A 89 -13.56 -3.05 -0.12
CA ARG A 89 -14.03 -1.67 0.06
C ARG A 89 -14.89 -1.59 1.31
N LYS A 90 -14.27 -1.28 2.45
CA LYS A 90 -14.96 -1.09 3.72
C LYS A 90 -14.67 0.32 4.25
N PRO A 91 -15.42 1.34 3.81
CA PRO A 91 -15.24 2.72 4.29
C PRO A 91 -15.53 2.84 5.80
N GLY A 92 -15.31 4.02 6.35
CA GLY A 92 -15.61 4.35 7.73
C GLY A 92 -14.42 4.19 8.69
N PRO A 93 -14.62 4.61 9.96
CA PRO A 93 -13.56 4.78 10.94
C PRO A 93 -12.75 3.51 11.21
N LEU A 94 -11.43 3.63 11.29
CA LEU A 94 -10.54 2.51 11.62
C LEU A 94 -10.85 1.92 13.00
N ALA A 95 -11.17 2.75 13.97
CA ALA A 95 -11.48 2.31 15.34
C ALA A 95 -12.71 1.38 15.44
N LYS A 96 -13.58 1.37 14.43
CA LYS A 96 -14.75 0.48 14.36
C LYS A 96 -14.47 -0.85 13.65
N LYS A 97 -13.25 -1.08 13.19
CA LYS A 97 -12.83 -2.26 12.44
C LYS A 97 -12.05 -3.22 13.34
N SER A 98 -12.12 -4.53 13.05
CA SER A 98 -11.20 -5.51 13.66
C SER A 98 -9.75 -5.16 13.30
N LEU A 99 -8.78 -5.67 14.06
CA LEU A 99 -7.36 -5.45 13.79
C LEU A 99 -6.98 -5.87 12.34
N ALA A 100 -7.44 -7.04 11.90
CA ALA A 100 -7.20 -7.52 10.54
C ALA A 100 -7.80 -6.58 9.47
N GLN A 101 -8.98 -6.04 9.72
CA GLN A 101 -9.62 -5.08 8.81
C GLN A 101 -8.91 -3.71 8.80
N GLN A 102 -8.37 -3.27 9.94
CA GLN A 102 -7.52 -2.08 10.01
C GLN A 102 -6.24 -2.29 9.20
N MET A 103 -5.59 -3.45 9.36
CA MET A 103 -4.42 -3.85 8.58
C MET A 103 -4.74 -3.88 7.08
N ALA A 104 -5.82 -4.54 6.68
CA ALA A 104 -6.26 -4.62 5.29
C ALA A 104 -6.46 -3.23 4.66
N ARG A 105 -7.05 -2.29 5.43
CA ARG A 105 -7.25 -0.93 4.94
C ARG A 105 -5.93 -0.17 4.78
N LEU A 106 -4.99 -0.31 5.71
CA LEU A 106 -3.64 0.24 5.57
C LEU A 106 -2.89 -0.34 4.38
N LEU A 107 -2.95 -1.67 4.19
CA LEU A 107 -2.38 -2.36 3.03
C LEU A 107 -2.93 -1.78 1.73
N GLN A 108 -4.26 -1.66 1.63
CA GLN A 108 -4.92 -1.13 0.44
C GLN A 108 -4.45 0.28 0.08
N ARG A 109 -4.38 1.19 1.06
CA ARG A 109 -3.94 2.57 0.81
C ARG A 109 -2.46 2.65 0.42
N ALA A 110 -1.62 1.88 1.08
CA ALA A 110 -0.20 1.81 0.78
C ALA A 110 0.08 1.11 -0.57
N ASP A 111 -0.71 0.09 -0.93
CA ASP A 111 -0.62 -0.59 -2.23
C ASP A 111 -1.02 0.35 -3.39
N ILE A 112 -2.11 1.11 -3.24
CA ILE A 112 -2.51 2.15 -4.21
C ILE A 112 -1.37 3.15 -4.42
N PHE A 113 -0.71 3.61 -3.35
CA PHE A 113 0.44 4.49 -3.43
C PHE A 113 1.60 3.84 -4.20
N GLY A 114 2.01 2.64 -3.79
CA GLY A 114 3.11 1.90 -4.41
C GLY A 114 2.85 1.57 -5.88
N ALA A 115 1.65 1.09 -6.20
CA ALA A 115 1.27 0.72 -7.55
C ALA A 115 1.23 1.92 -8.52
N ARG A 116 0.89 3.13 -8.03
CA ARG A 116 0.88 4.35 -8.86
C ARG A 116 2.26 4.91 -9.11
N MET A 117 3.18 4.71 -8.18
CA MET A 117 4.58 5.12 -8.31
C MET A 117 5.44 4.12 -9.09
N ALA A 118 5.02 2.85 -9.17
CA ALA A 118 5.76 1.83 -9.89
C ALA A 118 5.75 2.09 -11.41
N PRO A 119 6.93 2.16 -12.07
CA PRO A 119 7.00 2.22 -13.52
C PRO A 119 6.49 0.89 -14.12
N ARG A 120 5.83 0.99 -15.28
CA ARG A 120 5.42 -0.16 -16.10
C ARG A 120 5.70 0.17 -17.56
N ALA A 121 5.93 -0.85 -18.40
CA ALA A 121 6.19 -0.64 -19.82
C ALA A 121 5.06 0.17 -20.51
N ALA A 122 3.80 -0.08 -20.12
CA ALA A 122 2.63 0.60 -20.68
C ALA A 122 2.28 1.93 -19.99
N ARG A 123 2.98 2.35 -18.92
CA ARG A 123 2.59 3.54 -18.14
C ARG A 123 3.76 4.17 -17.39
N LEU A 124 3.93 5.46 -17.55
CA LEU A 124 4.83 6.25 -16.73
C LEU A 124 4.36 6.27 -15.26
N PRO A 125 5.30 6.30 -14.30
CA PRO A 125 4.95 6.47 -12.89
C PRO A 125 4.24 7.80 -12.67
N MET A 126 3.26 7.82 -11.77
CA MET A 126 2.61 9.07 -11.38
C MET A 126 3.56 9.91 -10.51
N PRO A 127 3.43 11.26 -10.54
CA PRO A 127 4.08 12.12 -9.56
C PRO A 127 3.71 11.68 -8.13
N VAL A 128 4.66 11.76 -7.21
CA VAL A 128 4.48 11.31 -5.82
C VAL A 128 3.28 11.97 -5.14
N THR A 129 3.05 13.26 -5.40
CA THR A 129 1.90 14.01 -4.85
C THR A 129 0.56 13.45 -5.34
N ALA A 130 0.46 13.11 -6.63
CA ALA A 130 -0.75 12.50 -7.20
C ALA A 130 -0.97 11.08 -6.66
N ALA A 131 0.09 10.29 -6.46
CA ALA A 131 0.01 8.98 -5.84
C ALA A 131 -0.44 9.07 -4.37
N MET A 132 0.06 10.06 -3.62
CA MET A 132 -0.38 10.36 -2.25
C MET A 132 -1.85 10.77 -2.19
N GLN A 133 -2.27 11.67 -3.08
CA GLN A 133 -3.67 12.11 -3.17
C GLN A 133 -4.60 10.93 -3.46
N ALA A 134 -4.22 10.03 -4.35
CA ALA A 134 -5.01 8.83 -4.66
C ALA A 134 -5.13 7.86 -3.48
N SER A 135 -4.16 7.86 -2.56
CA SER A 135 -4.19 7.05 -1.34
C SER A 135 -4.96 7.73 -0.21
N TYR A 136 -5.07 9.05 -0.24
CA TYR A 136 -5.71 9.86 0.80
C TYR A 136 -7.23 9.76 0.80
N TYR A 137 -7.84 9.63 -0.38
CA TYR A 137 -9.29 9.53 -0.52
C TYR A 137 -9.74 8.08 -0.68
N ASP A 138 -10.93 7.77 -0.16
CA ASP A 138 -11.60 6.48 -0.36
C ASP A 138 -12.29 6.39 -1.74
N GLU A 139 -13.03 5.33 -1.94
CA GLU A 139 -13.75 5.03 -3.18
C GLU A 139 -14.95 5.96 -3.42
N GLU A 140 -15.37 6.70 -2.38
CA GLU A 140 -16.47 7.70 -2.40
C GLU A 140 -15.94 9.14 -2.38
N HIS A 141 -14.64 9.32 -2.64
CA HIS A 141 -13.92 10.61 -2.57
C HIS A 141 -13.99 11.31 -1.19
N GLN A 142 -14.20 10.51 -0.11
CA GLN A 142 -14.09 10.99 1.26
C GLN A 142 -12.67 10.75 1.79
N VAL A 143 -12.29 11.52 2.82
CA VAL A 143 -10.97 11.30 3.46
C VAL A 143 -10.95 9.95 4.15
N ASP A 144 -10.03 9.10 3.73
CA ASP A 144 -9.80 7.80 4.35
C ASP A 144 -8.83 7.92 5.54
N GLU A 145 -9.20 7.38 6.71
CA GLU A 145 -8.36 7.49 7.91
C GLU A 145 -6.99 6.79 7.74
N ALA A 146 -6.94 5.64 7.06
CA ALA A 146 -5.68 4.94 6.78
C ALA A 146 -4.84 5.71 5.76
N GLY A 147 -5.47 6.27 4.73
CA GLY A 147 -4.83 7.15 3.75
C GLY A 147 -4.31 8.43 4.39
N ALA A 148 -5.11 9.06 5.26
CA ALA A 148 -4.68 10.24 6.01
C ALA A 148 -3.49 9.94 6.94
N ALA A 149 -3.50 8.78 7.62
CA ALA A 149 -2.38 8.34 8.45
C ALA A 149 -1.12 8.12 7.60
N LEU A 150 -1.25 7.52 6.41
CA LEU A 150 -0.14 7.33 5.47
C LEU A 150 0.49 8.68 5.07
N VAL A 151 -0.34 9.63 4.61
CA VAL A 151 0.13 10.97 4.19
C VAL A 151 0.76 11.74 5.34
N LYS A 152 0.15 11.71 6.54
CA LYS A 152 0.70 12.37 7.73
C LYS A 152 2.04 11.77 8.15
N THR A 153 2.21 10.46 7.99
CA THR A 153 3.43 9.77 8.42
C THR A 153 4.56 9.91 7.39
N LEU A 154 4.28 9.73 6.11
CA LEU A 154 5.30 9.78 5.06
C LEU A 154 5.58 11.20 4.57
N GLY A 155 4.64 12.13 4.76
CA GLY A 155 4.66 13.46 4.15
C GLY A 155 4.18 13.46 2.71
N VAL A 156 3.82 14.64 2.20
CA VAL A 156 3.41 14.81 0.79
C VAL A 156 4.60 14.56 -0.15
N TYR A 157 5.81 14.84 0.33
CA TYR A 157 7.07 14.54 -0.33
C TYR A 157 7.89 13.59 0.56
N PRO A 158 7.70 12.27 0.44
CA PRO A 158 8.43 11.31 1.27
C PRO A 158 9.94 11.31 0.94
N PRO A 159 10.79 10.81 1.86
CA PRO A 159 12.20 10.62 1.59
C PRO A 159 12.43 9.83 0.28
N GLY A 160 13.35 10.31 -0.55
CA GLY A 160 13.61 9.79 -1.90
C GLY A 160 12.83 10.52 -3.01
N ALA A 161 11.85 11.37 -2.69
CA ALA A 161 11.15 12.16 -3.69
C ALA A 161 12.06 13.26 -4.27
N PHE A 162 12.03 13.42 -5.60
CA PHE A 162 12.64 14.57 -6.27
C PHE A 162 11.69 15.75 -6.23
N VAL A 163 12.22 16.90 -5.86
CA VAL A 163 11.47 18.16 -5.75
C VAL A 163 12.21 19.28 -6.45
N ARG A 164 11.46 20.25 -7.00
CA ARG A 164 12.03 21.50 -7.49
C ARG A 164 11.84 22.56 -6.40
N LEU A 165 12.94 23.16 -5.97
CA LEU A 165 12.94 24.21 -4.96
C LEU A 165 12.48 25.55 -5.57
N ALA A 166 12.13 26.52 -4.72
CA ALA A 166 11.80 27.87 -5.15
C ALA A 166 12.98 28.55 -5.91
N SER A 167 14.21 28.16 -5.59
CA SER A 167 15.45 28.57 -6.28
C SER A 167 15.61 27.94 -7.69
N GLN A 168 14.65 27.10 -8.14
CA GLN A 168 14.68 26.32 -9.38
C GLN A 168 15.65 25.12 -9.37
N GLU A 169 16.39 24.90 -8.31
CA GLU A 169 17.25 23.73 -8.15
C GLU A 169 16.42 22.47 -7.97
N VAL A 170 16.95 21.34 -8.44
CA VAL A 170 16.36 20.02 -8.19
C VAL A 170 17.06 19.40 -6.98
N GLY A 171 16.26 19.03 -6.00
CA GLY A 171 16.73 18.36 -4.78
C GLY A 171 16.07 17.00 -4.58
N VAL A 172 16.64 16.22 -3.68
CA VAL A 172 16.05 14.97 -3.17
C VAL A 172 15.70 15.16 -1.70
N VAL A 173 14.47 14.79 -1.33
CA VAL A 173 14.05 14.79 0.07
C VAL A 173 14.81 13.70 0.80
N VAL A 174 15.67 14.06 1.75
CA VAL A 174 16.46 13.11 2.55
C VAL A 174 15.77 12.73 3.86
N ARG A 175 14.98 13.65 4.41
CA ARG A 175 14.26 13.46 5.65
C ARG A 175 12.99 14.29 5.68
N ARG A 176 11.94 13.76 6.28
CA ARG A 176 10.70 14.50 6.54
C ARG A 176 10.94 15.59 7.59
N GLY A 177 10.33 16.76 7.38
CA GLY A 177 10.22 17.80 8.39
C GLY A 177 9.20 17.46 9.49
N THR A 178 8.91 18.42 10.35
CA THR A 178 7.96 18.27 11.48
C THR A 178 6.50 18.32 11.03
N THR A 179 6.22 18.88 9.85
CA THR A 179 4.87 18.96 9.26
C THR A 179 4.79 18.11 8.00
N ALA A 180 3.58 17.84 7.51
CA ALA A 180 3.37 17.05 6.30
C ALA A 180 3.90 17.72 5.01
N THR A 181 4.17 19.04 5.06
CA THR A 181 4.58 19.88 3.93
C THR A 181 6.01 20.41 4.05
N THR A 182 6.72 20.07 5.11
CA THR A 182 8.12 20.50 5.36
C THR A 182 9.05 19.32 5.56
#